data_3f28d474862b9f3176e15ea63f93ccc0
#
_entry.id   3f28d474862b9f3176e15ea63f93ccc0
#
_cell.length_a   1.000
_cell.length_b   1.000
_cell.length_c   1.000
_cell.angle_alpha   90.00
_cell.angle_beta   90.00
_cell.angle_gamma   90.00
#
_symmetry.space_group_name_H-M   'P 1'
#
loop_
_entity.id
_entity.type
_entity.pdbx_description
1 polymer ?
#
loop_
_entity_poly.entity_id
_entity_poly.type
_entity_poly.pdbx_seq_one_letter_code
_entity_poly.pdbx_strand_id
1 'polypeptide(L)'
;PQSPPYYSGRFSNGPIWAEKVSTSYGKAITAGNGAGSGTNRAFGGAQTGNGMSFLILPNVGEQINRYLNNVNSNFNSDDLVFLFAGGNDFIFGAADPNITLQNVLNHANTLADSGAENFVVVNLPPIEKTPTYSSNTPTDIIQAGNKVNFYNSQLSIEMSALANQRNLSISVIDIHTMFNEIYYNGTFAGITNVIDEACGFNTGSCNSNDVVSNPDEFLFWDYVHPTRVIHDALAELMLQELGIPDTDGDSISDTDDLCIWTPTDELANGDGCSPSQ
;
A
#
# COMPACT_ATOMS: atom_id res chain seq x y z
N PRO A 1 -4.58 13.96 4.21
CA PRO A 1 -4.89 14.22 5.61
C PRO A 1 -4.15 15.44 6.16
N GLN A 2 -4.59 15.97 7.30
CA GLN A 2 -3.96 17.12 7.95
C GLN A 2 -2.60 16.74 8.56
N SER A 3 -1.57 17.55 8.35
CA SER A 3 -0.23 17.34 8.89
C SER A 3 0.17 18.50 9.82
N PRO A 4 0.57 18.23 11.08
CA PRO A 4 0.41 17.00 11.81
C PRO A 4 -1.06 16.68 12.13
N PRO A 5 -1.40 15.48 12.64
CA PRO A 5 -0.52 14.38 13.11
C PRO A 5 -0.07 13.42 12.00
N TYR A 6 -0.62 13.52 10.81
CA TYR A 6 -0.17 12.70 9.68
C TYR A 6 1.16 13.22 9.12
N TYR A 7 2.00 12.32 8.64
CA TYR A 7 3.29 12.67 8.07
C TYR A 7 3.12 13.23 6.65
N SER A 8 3.38 14.53 6.47
CA SER A 8 3.46 15.20 5.15
C SER A 8 2.35 14.81 4.17
N GLY A 9 1.11 14.67 4.64
CA GLY A 9 -0.06 14.31 3.83
C GLY A 9 -0.21 12.82 3.53
N ARG A 10 0.62 11.93 4.10
CA ARG A 10 0.44 10.47 4.03
C ARG A 10 -0.56 10.03 5.08
N PHE A 11 -1.30 8.95 4.81
CA PHE A 11 -2.16 8.31 5.79
C PHE A 11 -1.35 7.38 6.72
N SER A 12 -0.34 7.95 7.39
CA SER A 12 0.54 7.28 8.33
C SER A 12 1.31 8.32 9.16
N ASN A 13 2.07 7.87 10.18
CA ASN A 13 2.97 8.70 10.98
C ASN A 13 4.40 8.80 10.41
N GLY A 14 4.64 8.27 9.20
CA GLY A 14 5.93 8.32 8.53
C GLY A 14 5.84 8.12 7.03
N PRO A 15 6.98 7.94 6.34
CA PRO A 15 7.03 7.57 4.94
C PRO A 15 6.24 6.28 4.69
N ILE A 16 5.66 6.15 3.50
CA ILE A 16 4.88 4.97 3.11
C ILE A 16 5.74 3.99 2.32
N TRP A 17 5.36 2.71 2.30
CA TRP A 17 6.05 1.64 1.59
C TRP A 17 6.46 1.99 0.16
N ALA A 18 5.59 2.69 -0.59
CA ALA A 18 5.85 3.05 -1.98
C ALA A 18 7.04 3.99 -2.15
N GLU A 19 7.28 4.87 -1.17
CA GLU A 19 8.44 5.78 -1.16
C GLU A 19 9.73 4.98 -0.93
N LYS A 20 9.71 4.03 0.00
CA LYS A 20 10.85 3.18 0.33
C LYS A 20 11.22 2.27 -0.83
N VAL A 21 10.25 1.52 -1.38
CA VAL A 21 10.45 0.68 -2.57
C VAL A 21 11.00 1.50 -3.74
N SER A 22 10.47 2.71 -3.96
CA SER A 22 10.97 3.58 -5.03
C SER A 22 12.42 4.02 -4.82
N THR A 23 12.80 4.27 -3.56
CA THR A 23 14.18 4.65 -3.20
C THR A 23 15.15 3.51 -3.52
N SER A 24 14.79 2.25 -3.20
CA SER A 24 15.60 1.07 -3.52
C SER A 24 15.79 0.85 -5.03
N TYR A 25 14.95 1.44 -5.87
CA TYR A 25 15.17 1.53 -7.33
C TYR A 25 15.93 2.81 -7.75
N GLY A 26 16.49 3.56 -6.82
CA GLY A 26 17.15 4.85 -7.11
C GLY A 26 16.20 5.91 -7.68
N LYS A 27 14.89 5.80 -7.40
CA LYS A 27 13.84 6.68 -7.93
C LYS A 27 13.11 7.39 -6.78
N ALA A 28 13.02 8.70 -6.85
CA ALA A 28 12.13 9.45 -5.96
C ALA A 28 10.72 9.49 -6.54
N ILE A 29 9.72 9.07 -5.77
CA ILE A 29 8.32 9.29 -6.14
C ILE A 29 7.83 10.63 -5.59
N THR A 30 7.02 11.30 -6.40
CA THR A 30 6.38 12.56 -6.01
C THR A 30 4.86 12.41 -6.10
N ALA A 31 4.15 12.98 -5.12
CA ALA A 31 2.69 12.94 -5.12
C ALA A 31 2.13 13.63 -6.38
N GLY A 32 1.21 12.94 -7.05
CA GLY A 32 0.43 13.52 -8.15
C GLY A 32 -0.56 14.52 -7.60
N ASN A 33 -0.60 15.71 -8.20
CA ASN A 33 -1.54 16.78 -7.80
C ASN A 33 -2.88 16.74 -8.57
N GLY A 34 -3.20 15.63 -9.21
CA GLY A 34 -4.39 15.48 -10.05
C GLY A 34 -4.29 16.12 -11.43
N ALA A 35 -3.27 16.97 -11.68
CA ALA A 35 -3.07 17.69 -12.93
C ALA A 35 -2.00 17.07 -13.83
N GLY A 36 -1.60 15.81 -13.58
CA GLY A 36 -0.68 15.08 -14.45
C GLY A 36 0.80 15.14 -14.05
N SER A 37 1.17 15.81 -12.97
CA SER A 37 2.53 15.78 -12.42
C SER A 37 2.67 14.73 -11.32
N GLY A 38 3.89 14.24 -11.10
CA GLY A 38 4.21 13.24 -10.09
C GLY A 38 4.03 11.80 -10.57
N THR A 39 4.75 10.89 -9.96
CA THR A 39 4.75 9.46 -10.26
C THR A 39 3.82 8.65 -9.35
N ASN A 40 3.54 9.13 -8.12
CA ASN A 40 2.52 8.56 -7.26
C ASN A 40 1.15 9.19 -7.57
N ARG A 41 0.30 8.44 -8.24
CA ARG A 41 -1.05 8.85 -8.67
C ARG A 41 -2.15 8.43 -7.72
N ALA A 42 -1.82 7.69 -6.66
CA ALA A 42 -2.78 7.16 -5.70
C ALA A 42 -3.45 8.28 -4.87
N PHE A 43 -4.73 8.14 -4.66
CA PHE A 43 -5.54 9.01 -3.79
C PHE A 43 -6.18 8.20 -2.67
N GLY A 44 -6.01 8.64 -1.43
CA GLY A 44 -6.70 8.03 -0.29
C GLY A 44 -8.22 8.16 -0.44
N GLY A 45 -8.94 7.09 -0.10
CA GLY A 45 -10.40 7.03 -0.26
C GLY A 45 -10.89 6.65 -1.67
N ALA A 46 -9.99 6.48 -2.65
CA ALA A 46 -10.36 6.07 -3.99
C ALA A 46 -10.91 4.63 -4.01
N GLN A 47 -12.00 4.42 -4.74
CA GLN A 47 -12.55 3.10 -5.07
C GLN A 47 -12.01 2.62 -6.42
N THR A 48 -12.24 1.34 -6.74
CA THR A 48 -11.72 0.73 -7.98
C THR A 48 -12.45 1.22 -9.24
N GLY A 49 -13.64 1.76 -9.13
CA GLY A 49 -14.44 2.18 -10.30
C GLY A 49 -13.85 3.32 -11.11
N ASN A 50 -14.63 3.80 -12.07
CA ASN A 50 -14.37 5.03 -12.82
C ASN A 50 -14.99 6.24 -12.12
N GLY A 51 -14.62 7.44 -12.58
CA GLY A 51 -15.18 8.70 -12.07
C GLY A 51 -14.64 9.09 -10.70
N MET A 52 -15.49 9.69 -9.87
CA MET A 52 -15.11 10.34 -8.61
C MET A 52 -15.88 9.75 -7.43
N SER A 53 -15.17 9.41 -6.34
CA SER A 53 -15.77 9.18 -5.02
C SER A 53 -15.87 10.49 -4.25
N PHE A 54 -16.89 10.60 -3.39
CA PHE A 54 -17.13 11.79 -2.55
C PHE A 54 -17.11 13.12 -3.35
N LEU A 55 -17.48 13.08 -4.64
CA LEU A 55 -17.53 14.20 -5.61
C LEU A 55 -16.16 14.78 -6.01
N ILE A 56 -15.09 14.51 -5.31
CA ILE A 56 -13.78 15.17 -5.50
C ILE A 56 -12.59 14.23 -5.60
N LEU A 57 -12.73 12.97 -5.18
CA LEU A 57 -11.63 12.00 -5.17
C LEU A 57 -11.65 11.15 -6.44
N PRO A 58 -10.63 11.23 -7.31
CA PRO A 58 -10.58 10.41 -8.50
C PRO A 58 -10.42 8.93 -8.11
N ASN A 59 -11.36 8.10 -8.57
CA ASN A 59 -11.26 6.65 -8.47
C ASN A 59 -10.13 6.12 -9.37
N VAL A 60 -9.73 4.87 -9.19
CA VAL A 60 -8.56 4.29 -9.88
C VAL A 60 -8.68 4.43 -11.40
N GLY A 61 -9.85 4.15 -11.97
CA GLY A 61 -10.05 4.33 -13.41
C GLY A 61 -9.89 5.77 -13.88
N GLU A 62 -10.31 6.75 -13.08
CA GLU A 62 -10.11 8.16 -13.39
C GLU A 62 -8.62 8.57 -13.24
N GLN A 63 -7.90 8.01 -12.24
CA GLN A 63 -6.45 8.23 -12.10
C GLN A 63 -5.70 7.72 -13.32
N ILE A 64 -6.02 6.51 -13.79
CA ILE A 64 -5.44 5.91 -15.01
C ILE A 64 -5.76 6.76 -16.23
N ASN A 65 -7.02 7.15 -16.44
CA ASN A 65 -7.43 8.00 -17.56
C ASN A 65 -6.65 9.33 -17.58
N ARG A 66 -6.49 9.97 -16.43
CA ARG A 66 -5.69 11.20 -16.31
C ARG A 66 -4.22 10.97 -16.62
N TYR A 67 -3.67 9.86 -16.16
CA TYR A 67 -2.30 9.47 -16.47
C TYR A 67 -2.12 9.32 -17.98
N LEU A 68 -2.92 8.47 -18.61
CA LEU A 68 -2.82 8.16 -20.04
C LEU A 68 -3.05 9.38 -20.95
N ASN A 69 -3.94 10.30 -20.54
CA ASN A 69 -4.22 11.51 -21.30
C ASN A 69 -3.13 12.59 -21.16
N ASN A 70 -2.38 12.62 -20.04
CA ASN A 70 -1.50 13.74 -19.71
C ASN A 70 -0.01 13.45 -20.00
N VAL A 71 0.42 12.19 -20.11
CA VAL A 71 1.84 11.83 -20.21
C VAL A 71 2.27 11.31 -21.55
N ASN A 72 1.49 11.49 -22.64
CA ASN A 72 1.77 10.88 -23.94
C ASN A 72 2.16 9.39 -23.80
N SER A 73 1.32 8.65 -23.15
CA SER A 73 1.38 7.32 -22.57
C SER A 73 2.19 6.29 -23.39
N ASN A 74 3.49 6.42 -23.39
CA ASN A 74 4.40 5.38 -23.82
C ASN A 74 5.11 4.88 -22.58
N PHE A 75 4.69 3.74 -22.09
CA PHE A 75 5.48 2.99 -21.12
C PHE A 75 6.78 2.53 -21.78
N ASN A 76 7.87 2.56 -21.00
CA ASN A 76 9.11 1.90 -21.39
C ASN A 76 9.06 0.45 -20.88
N SER A 77 9.85 -0.43 -21.48
CA SER A 77 9.93 -1.86 -21.11
C SER A 77 10.38 -2.11 -19.67
N ASP A 78 11.04 -1.15 -19.04
CA ASP A 78 11.53 -1.17 -17.66
C ASP A 78 10.65 -0.38 -16.66
N ASP A 79 9.55 0.23 -17.14
CA ASP A 79 8.60 0.85 -16.22
C ASP A 79 7.86 -0.21 -15.40
N LEU A 80 7.74 0.02 -14.08
CA LEU A 80 7.04 -0.85 -13.14
C LEU A 80 5.78 -0.16 -12.61
N VAL A 81 4.64 -0.77 -12.81
CA VAL A 81 3.33 -0.24 -12.41
C VAL A 81 2.85 -0.92 -11.14
N PHE A 82 2.62 -0.15 -10.08
CA PHE A 82 2.00 -0.63 -8.86
C PHE A 82 0.50 -0.38 -8.85
N LEU A 83 -0.29 -1.45 -8.63
CA LEU A 83 -1.73 -1.40 -8.45
C LEU A 83 -2.11 -1.93 -7.07
N PHE A 84 -2.61 -1.04 -6.20
CA PHE A 84 -3.13 -1.40 -4.88
C PHE A 84 -4.49 -0.71 -4.67
N ALA A 85 -5.58 -1.47 -4.79
CA ALA A 85 -6.93 -0.96 -4.72
C ALA A 85 -7.94 -2.04 -4.31
N GLY A 86 -9.12 -1.62 -3.82
CA GLY A 86 -10.21 -2.49 -3.42
C GLY A 86 -10.66 -2.34 -1.97
N GLY A 87 -9.77 -1.96 -1.05
CA GLY A 87 -10.11 -1.79 0.35
C GLY A 87 -11.25 -0.78 0.57
N ASN A 88 -11.20 0.35 -0.11
CA ASN A 88 -12.23 1.40 -0.01
C ASN A 88 -13.60 0.96 -0.58
N ASP A 89 -13.61 0.06 -1.56
CA ASP A 89 -14.84 -0.53 -2.11
C ASP A 89 -15.60 -1.31 -1.04
N PHE A 90 -14.90 -2.01 -0.15
CA PHE A 90 -15.49 -2.80 0.91
C PHE A 90 -15.79 -2.01 2.18
N ILE A 91 -14.91 -1.05 2.55
CA ILE A 91 -15.08 -0.22 3.75
C ILE A 91 -16.22 0.79 3.56
N PHE A 92 -16.27 1.48 2.41
CA PHE A 92 -17.21 2.59 2.19
C PHE A 92 -18.35 2.24 1.24
N GLY A 93 -18.20 1.25 0.38
CA GLY A 93 -19.13 0.99 -0.72
C GLY A 93 -19.97 -0.28 -0.57
N ALA A 94 -19.69 -1.15 0.39
CA ALA A 94 -20.30 -2.48 0.50
C ALA A 94 -20.31 -3.26 -0.85
N ALA A 95 -19.31 -3.01 -1.71
CA ALA A 95 -19.25 -3.50 -3.08
C ALA A 95 -19.27 -5.05 -3.16
N ASP A 96 -19.73 -5.54 -4.31
CA ASP A 96 -19.56 -6.94 -4.70
C ASP A 96 -18.07 -7.18 -5.04
N PRO A 97 -17.40 -8.17 -4.42
CA PRO A 97 -16.01 -8.46 -4.66
C PRO A 97 -15.70 -8.84 -6.12
N ASN A 98 -16.68 -9.39 -6.87
CA ASN A 98 -16.51 -9.65 -8.30
C ASN A 98 -16.40 -8.34 -9.11
N ILE A 99 -17.19 -7.33 -8.76
CA ILE A 99 -17.12 -6.01 -9.44
C ILE A 99 -15.78 -5.34 -9.14
N THR A 100 -15.35 -5.36 -7.88
CA THR A 100 -14.06 -4.81 -7.45
C THR A 100 -12.90 -5.50 -8.19
N LEU A 101 -12.90 -6.82 -8.24
CA LEU A 101 -11.92 -7.61 -8.99
C LEU A 101 -11.92 -7.26 -10.48
N GLN A 102 -13.11 -7.23 -11.11
CA GLN A 102 -13.22 -6.94 -12.54
C GLN A 102 -12.71 -5.53 -12.88
N ASN A 103 -12.93 -4.55 -11.99
CA ASN A 103 -12.37 -3.21 -12.17
C ASN A 103 -10.84 -3.26 -12.18
N VAL A 104 -10.20 -3.93 -11.24
CA VAL A 104 -8.73 -4.02 -11.17
C VAL A 104 -8.16 -4.75 -12.40
N LEU A 105 -8.79 -5.84 -12.84
CA LEU A 105 -8.41 -6.54 -14.08
C LEU A 105 -8.54 -5.63 -15.31
N ASN A 106 -9.62 -4.87 -15.43
CA ASN A 106 -9.82 -3.93 -16.52
C ASN A 106 -8.75 -2.83 -16.51
N HIS A 107 -8.33 -2.37 -15.33
CA HIS A 107 -7.28 -1.37 -15.19
C HIS A 107 -5.92 -1.90 -15.62
N ALA A 108 -5.56 -3.13 -15.20
CA ALA A 108 -4.35 -3.78 -15.67
C ALA A 108 -4.35 -3.95 -17.20
N ASN A 109 -5.48 -4.38 -17.77
CA ASN A 109 -5.64 -4.48 -19.23
C ASN A 109 -5.49 -3.13 -19.93
N THR A 110 -6.11 -2.07 -19.42
CA THR A 110 -6.03 -0.72 -20.00
C THR A 110 -4.60 -0.19 -20.01
N LEU A 111 -3.85 -0.41 -18.94
CA LEU A 111 -2.44 -0.03 -18.85
C LEU A 111 -1.57 -0.86 -19.78
N ALA A 112 -1.82 -2.17 -19.88
CA ALA A 112 -1.13 -3.06 -20.81
C ALA A 112 -1.44 -2.72 -22.28
N ASP A 113 -2.67 -2.31 -22.62
CA ASP A 113 -3.03 -1.80 -23.93
C ASP A 113 -2.27 -0.51 -24.29
N SER A 114 -1.83 0.22 -23.26
CA SER A 114 -1.03 1.44 -23.39
C SER A 114 0.49 1.18 -23.34
N GLY A 115 0.91 -0.09 -23.30
CA GLY A 115 2.32 -0.50 -23.37
C GLY A 115 2.98 -0.85 -22.05
N ALA A 116 2.27 -0.88 -20.92
CA ALA A 116 2.83 -1.37 -19.66
C ALA A 116 3.05 -2.89 -19.71
N GLU A 117 4.24 -3.34 -19.37
CA GLU A 117 4.63 -4.76 -19.40
C GLU A 117 4.85 -5.36 -18.02
N ASN A 118 5.25 -4.55 -17.01
CA ASN A 118 5.59 -5.02 -15.68
C ASN A 118 4.64 -4.44 -14.64
N PHE A 119 4.06 -5.32 -13.83
CA PHE A 119 3.08 -4.96 -12.80
C PHE A 119 3.42 -5.59 -11.44
N VAL A 120 3.20 -4.82 -10.41
CA VAL A 120 3.07 -5.29 -9.02
C VAL A 120 1.65 -5.02 -8.57
N VAL A 121 0.90 -6.07 -8.34
CA VAL A 121 -0.47 -5.98 -7.85
C VAL A 121 -0.50 -6.43 -6.40
N VAL A 122 -1.01 -5.58 -5.52
CA VAL A 122 -1.02 -5.86 -4.09
C VAL A 122 -2.41 -6.34 -3.69
N ASN A 123 -2.50 -7.49 -3.00
CA ASN A 123 -3.77 -7.96 -2.47
C ASN A 123 -4.22 -7.14 -1.25
N LEU A 124 -5.40 -7.40 -0.69
CA LEU A 124 -5.94 -6.62 0.42
C LEU A 124 -5.53 -7.22 1.77
N PRO A 125 -5.17 -6.37 2.75
CA PRO A 125 -5.01 -6.81 4.13
C PRO A 125 -6.36 -7.27 4.71
N PRO A 126 -6.39 -7.94 5.87
CA PRO A 126 -7.63 -8.35 6.53
C PRO A 126 -8.36 -7.11 7.11
N ILE A 127 -9.14 -6.42 6.27
CA ILE A 127 -9.81 -5.15 6.62
C ILE A 127 -10.76 -5.30 7.81
N GLU A 128 -11.35 -6.47 7.99
CA GLU A 128 -12.23 -6.79 9.12
C GLU A 128 -11.53 -6.75 10.48
N LYS A 129 -10.19 -6.68 10.48
CA LYS A 129 -9.36 -6.57 11.69
C LYS A 129 -8.94 -5.14 12.00
N THR A 130 -9.27 -4.19 11.12
CA THR A 130 -8.98 -2.77 11.38
C THR A 130 -9.85 -2.23 12.52
N PRO A 131 -9.40 -1.22 13.26
CA PRO A 131 -10.20 -0.58 14.31
C PRO A 131 -11.59 -0.12 13.85
N THR A 132 -11.75 0.22 12.56
CA THR A 132 -13.06 0.55 11.96
C THR A 132 -14.13 -0.51 12.23
N TYR A 133 -13.75 -1.78 12.31
CA TYR A 133 -14.70 -2.89 12.53
C TYR A 133 -14.89 -3.25 14.00
N SER A 134 -14.18 -2.60 14.94
CA SER A 134 -14.23 -2.93 16.38
C SER A 134 -15.63 -2.87 17.00
N SER A 135 -16.50 -1.99 16.47
CA SER A 135 -17.89 -1.82 16.93
C SER A 135 -18.93 -2.54 16.08
N ASN A 136 -18.51 -3.26 15.02
CA ASN A 136 -19.42 -3.94 14.10
C ASN A 136 -19.91 -5.27 14.70
N THR A 137 -21.04 -5.77 14.17
CA THR A 137 -21.53 -7.08 14.59
C THR A 137 -20.61 -8.21 14.12
N PRO A 138 -20.56 -9.35 14.83
CA PRO A 138 -19.77 -10.51 14.36
C PRO A 138 -20.13 -10.94 12.93
N THR A 139 -21.37 -10.76 12.53
CA THR A 139 -21.84 -11.08 11.17
C THR A 139 -21.20 -10.13 10.14
N ASP A 140 -21.13 -8.83 10.42
CA ASP A 140 -20.52 -7.84 9.53
C ASP A 140 -19.02 -8.09 9.37
N ILE A 141 -18.34 -8.39 10.47
CA ILE A 141 -16.90 -8.74 10.49
C ILE A 141 -16.63 -9.96 9.62
N ILE A 142 -17.40 -11.04 9.80
CA ILE A 142 -17.28 -12.26 9.00
C ILE A 142 -17.56 -11.99 7.52
N GLN A 143 -18.58 -11.19 7.19
CA GLN A 143 -18.90 -10.85 5.81
C GLN A 143 -17.78 -10.03 5.16
N ALA A 144 -17.19 -9.08 5.87
CA ALA A 144 -16.05 -8.29 5.37
C ALA A 144 -14.84 -9.21 5.08
N GLY A 145 -14.47 -10.08 6.02
CA GLY A 145 -13.40 -11.05 5.83
C GLY A 145 -13.65 -11.99 4.65
N ASN A 146 -14.88 -12.50 4.49
CA ASN A 146 -15.24 -13.35 3.37
C ASN A 146 -15.07 -12.64 2.00
N LYS A 147 -15.44 -11.36 1.92
CA LYS A 147 -15.26 -10.57 0.69
C LYS A 147 -13.78 -10.40 0.36
N VAL A 148 -12.95 -10.07 1.34
CA VAL A 148 -11.50 -9.92 1.17
C VAL A 148 -10.86 -11.24 0.74
N ASN A 149 -11.18 -12.33 1.42
CA ASN A 149 -10.65 -13.66 1.09
C ASN A 149 -11.02 -14.09 -0.34
N PHE A 150 -12.28 -13.86 -0.74
CA PHE A 150 -12.72 -14.12 -2.10
C PHE A 150 -11.94 -13.26 -3.11
N TYR A 151 -11.90 -11.95 -2.89
CA TYR A 151 -11.18 -11.02 -3.76
C TYR A 151 -9.70 -11.42 -3.92
N ASN A 152 -8.99 -11.65 -2.81
CA ASN A 152 -7.57 -11.98 -2.83
C ASN A 152 -7.29 -13.30 -3.57
N SER A 153 -8.11 -14.33 -3.31
CA SER A 153 -7.96 -15.64 -3.99
C SER A 153 -8.18 -15.53 -5.50
N GLN A 154 -9.19 -14.79 -5.92
CA GLN A 154 -9.48 -14.62 -7.34
C GLN A 154 -8.49 -13.66 -8.02
N LEU A 155 -8.02 -12.62 -7.31
CA LEU A 155 -7.02 -11.69 -7.84
C LEU A 155 -5.75 -12.42 -8.30
N SER A 156 -5.23 -13.33 -7.47
CA SER A 156 -4.03 -14.11 -7.79
C SER A 156 -4.24 -15.00 -9.04
N ILE A 157 -5.39 -15.67 -9.13
CA ILE A 157 -5.73 -16.54 -10.26
C ILE A 157 -5.84 -15.73 -11.55
N GLU A 158 -6.63 -14.67 -11.52
CA GLU A 158 -6.94 -13.87 -12.72
C GLU A 158 -5.73 -13.06 -13.20
N MET A 159 -4.90 -12.53 -12.29
CA MET A 159 -3.66 -11.85 -12.67
C MET A 159 -2.64 -12.81 -13.28
N SER A 160 -2.55 -14.04 -12.77
CA SER A 160 -1.71 -15.08 -13.38
C SER A 160 -2.21 -15.46 -14.78
N ALA A 161 -3.52 -15.58 -14.96
CA ALA A 161 -4.12 -15.84 -16.26
C ALA A 161 -3.84 -14.69 -17.26
N LEU A 162 -3.99 -13.43 -16.82
CA LEU A 162 -3.71 -12.24 -17.60
C LEU A 162 -2.22 -12.17 -18.01
N ALA A 163 -1.31 -12.45 -17.08
CA ALA A 163 0.12 -12.50 -17.33
C ALA A 163 0.46 -13.47 -18.46
N ASN A 164 -0.08 -14.69 -18.38
CA ASN A 164 0.13 -15.72 -19.39
C ASN A 164 -0.52 -15.35 -20.75
N GLN A 165 -1.74 -14.84 -20.73
CA GLN A 165 -2.49 -14.51 -21.95
C GLN A 165 -1.82 -13.38 -22.76
N ARG A 166 -1.23 -12.41 -22.07
CA ARG A 166 -0.68 -11.20 -22.67
C ARG A 166 0.86 -11.14 -22.66
N ASN A 167 1.53 -12.16 -22.13
CA ASN A 167 2.98 -12.21 -21.94
C ASN A 167 3.47 -10.99 -21.13
N LEU A 168 2.84 -10.74 -19.98
CA LEU A 168 3.18 -9.66 -19.05
C LEU A 168 3.93 -10.25 -17.85
N SER A 169 4.77 -9.40 -17.23
CA SER A 169 5.37 -9.67 -15.93
C SER A 169 4.43 -9.12 -14.85
N ILE A 170 3.74 -9.99 -14.13
CA ILE A 170 2.81 -9.59 -13.05
C ILE A 170 3.18 -10.35 -11.77
N SER A 171 3.61 -9.61 -10.75
CA SER A 171 3.79 -10.12 -9.38
C SER A 171 2.57 -9.74 -8.54
N VAL A 172 1.99 -10.71 -7.81
CA VAL A 172 0.92 -10.44 -6.85
C VAL A 172 1.48 -10.58 -5.45
N ILE A 173 1.55 -9.46 -4.72
CA ILE A 173 2.14 -9.41 -3.37
C ILE A 173 1.06 -9.73 -2.34
N ASP A 174 1.35 -10.71 -1.48
CA ASP A 174 0.44 -11.18 -0.44
C ASP A 174 0.66 -10.46 0.90
N ILE A 175 0.12 -9.25 1.03
CA ILE A 175 0.13 -8.53 2.30
C ILE A 175 -0.91 -9.08 3.29
N HIS A 176 -1.91 -9.82 2.82
CA HIS A 176 -2.95 -10.42 3.68
C HIS A 176 -2.34 -11.38 4.69
N THR A 177 -1.46 -12.26 4.22
CA THR A 177 -0.74 -13.21 5.09
C THR A 177 0.13 -12.46 6.09
N MET A 178 0.91 -11.49 5.66
CA MET A 178 1.78 -10.70 6.54
C MET A 178 0.98 -10.01 7.66
N PHE A 179 -0.12 -9.33 7.33
CA PHE A 179 -0.97 -8.68 8.35
C PHE A 179 -1.59 -9.67 9.33
N ASN A 180 -2.02 -10.85 8.85
CA ASN A 180 -2.53 -11.90 9.72
C ASN A 180 -1.45 -12.45 10.66
N GLU A 181 -0.24 -12.64 10.19
CA GLU A 181 0.88 -13.08 11.02
C GLU A 181 1.18 -12.07 12.13
N ILE A 182 1.27 -10.77 11.80
CA ILE A 182 1.46 -9.71 12.80
C ILE A 182 0.31 -9.70 13.80
N TYR A 183 -0.94 -9.76 13.31
CA TYR A 183 -2.13 -9.69 14.14
C TYR A 183 -2.24 -10.85 15.14
N TYR A 184 -1.94 -12.07 14.72
CA TYR A 184 -2.10 -13.25 15.58
C TYR A 184 -0.87 -13.59 16.42
N ASN A 185 0.33 -13.31 15.92
CA ASN A 185 1.57 -13.66 16.60
C ASN A 185 2.07 -12.57 17.57
N GLY A 186 1.58 -11.34 17.43
CA GLY A 186 1.72 -10.25 18.42
C GLY A 186 3.15 -9.76 18.70
N THR A 187 4.14 -10.16 17.89
CA THR A 187 5.55 -9.80 18.13
C THR A 187 6.30 -9.60 16.82
N PHE A 188 5.92 -8.58 16.07
CA PHE A 188 6.68 -8.17 14.89
C PHE A 188 7.26 -6.78 15.15
N ALA A 189 8.57 -6.60 14.96
CA ALA A 189 9.25 -5.30 15.01
C ALA A 189 8.84 -4.38 16.19
N GLY A 190 8.61 -4.96 17.37
CA GLY A 190 8.18 -4.21 18.56
C GLY A 190 6.68 -3.87 18.62
N ILE A 191 5.86 -4.34 17.71
CA ILE A 191 4.40 -4.16 17.74
C ILE A 191 3.84 -4.95 18.93
N THR A 192 3.12 -4.27 19.81
CA THR A 192 2.47 -4.84 21.00
C THR A 192 0.95 -4.61 21.01
N ASN A 193 0.45 -3.66 20.22
CA ASN A 193 -0.98 -3.39 20.05
C ASN A 193 -1.38 -3.58 18.59
N VAL A 194 -2.21 -4.59 18.35
CA VAL A 194 -2.70 -4.97 17.02
C VAL A 194 -4.20 -4.69 16.83
N ILE A 195 -4.86 -4.09 17.83
CA ILE A 195 -6.31 -3.92 17.87
C ILE A 195 -6.70 -2.45 17.74
N ASP A 196 -6.02 -1.58 18.51
CA ASP A 196 -6.36 -0.18 18.60
C ASP A 196 -5.53 0.68 17.65
N GLU A 197 -5.99 1.89 17.41
CA GLU A 197 -5.26 2.92 16.68
C GLU A 197 -4.34 3.74 17.60
N ALA A 198 -3.18 4.15 17.08
CA ALA A 198 -2.23 5.01 17.79
C ALA A 198 -2.66 6.48 17.82
N CYS A 199 -3.54 6.89 16.88
CA CYS A 199 -4.06 8.25 16.75
C CYS A 199 -5.57 8.24 16.63
N GLY A 200 -6.25 8.90 17.56
CA GLY A 200 -7.71 8.99 17.59
C GLY A 200 -8.39 8.06 18.58
N PHE A 201 -7.62 7.29 19.35
CA PHE A 201 -8.11 6.29 20.31
C PHE A 201 -9.15 6.84 21.30
N ASN A 202 -8.93 8.06 21.79
CA ASN A 202 -9.84 8.66 22.79
C ASN A 202 -10.98 9.46 22.16
N THR A 203 -10.81 9.99 20.96
CA THR A 203 -11.75 10.95 20.37
C THR A 203 -12.45 10.45 19.12
N GLY A 204 -12.04 9.29 18.59
CA GLY A 204 -12.53 8.75 17.31
C GLY A 204 -12.11 9.58 16.09
N SER A 205 -11.18 10.54 16.28
CA SER A 205 -10.66 11.38 15.22
C SER A 205 -9.18 11.65 15.44
N CYS A 206 -8.37 11.23 14.49
CA CYS A 206 -6.92 11.41 14.56
C CYS A 206 -6.56 12.91 14.53
N ASN A 207 -6.04 13.41 15.64
CA ASN A 207 -5.55 14.78 15.81
C ASN A 207 -4.32 14.82 16.70
N SER A 208 -3.55 15.91 16.68
CA SER A 208 -2.26 16.02 17.37
C SER A 208 -2.33 15.91 18.91
N ASN A 209 -3.51 16.05 19.49
CA ASN A 209 -3.70 15.93 20.95
C ASN A 209 -4.13 14.51 21.36
N ASP A 210 -4.36 13.62 20.40
CA ASP A 210 -4.84 12.26 20.62
C ASP A 210 -3.94 11.24 19.91
N VAL A 211 -2.64 11.40 20.10
CA VAL A 211 -1.60 10.46 19.69
C VAL A 211 -1.01 9.83 20.93
N VAL A 212 -0.91 8.51 20.96
CA VAL A 212 -0.25 7.78 22.05
C VAL A 212 1.24 8.12 22.13
N SER A 213 1.87 7.87 23.30
CA SER A 213 3.28 8.20 23.54
C SER A 213 4.26 7.35 22.72
N ASN A 214 3.85 6.15 22.32
CA ASN A 214 4.66 5.14 21.62
C ASN A 214 3.90 4.57 20.42
N PRO A 215 3.64 5.39 19.40
CA PRO A 215 2.81 4.97 18.24
C PRO A 215 3.42 3.83 17.43
N ASP A 216 4.74 3.64 17.49
CA ASP A 216 5.46 2.59 16.77
C ASP A 216 5.26 1.18 17.36
N GLU A 217 4.62 1.07 18.51
CA GLU A 217 4.18 -0.21 19.09
C GLU A 217 2.80 -0.65 18.57
N PHE A 218 2.15 0.14 17.70
CA PHE A 218 0.80 -0.11 17.20
C PHE A 218 0.85 -0.58 15.72
N LEU A 219 -0.03 -1.54 15.40
CA LEU A 219 -0.25 -1.97 14.01
C LEU A 219 -0.91 -0.85 13.21
N PHE A 220 -1.90 -0.16 13.78
CA PHE A 220 -2.68 0.87 13.11
C PHE A 220 -2.33 2.27 13.60
N TRP A 221 -2.11 3.19 12.64
CA TRP A 221 -1.96 4.60 12.91
C TRP A 221 -3.30 5.26 13.27
N ASP A 222 -4.27 5.10 12.41
CA ASP A 222 -5.65 5.50 12.63
C ASP A 222 -6.59 4.28 12.51
N TYR A 223 -7.89 4.51 12.47
CA TYR A 223 -8.89 3.43 12.44
C TYR A 223 -8.83 2.53 11.20
N VAL A 224 -7.97 2.81 10.20
CA VAL A 224 -7.82 2.01 8.97
C VAL A 224 -6.36 1.79 8.58
N HIS A 225 -5.53 2.84 8.68
CA HIS A 225 -4.22 2.86 8.06
C HIS A 225 -3.12 2.36 9.00
N PRO A 226 -2.09 1.68 8.48
CA PRO A 226 -0.99 1.18 9.28
C PRO A 226 -0.02 2.28 9.72
N THR A 227 0.75 1.99 10.79
CA THR A 227 1.86 2.84 11.23
C THR A 227 3.05 2.77 10.26
N ARG A 228 4.01 3.69 10.43
CA ARG A 228 5.25 3.69 9.65
C ARG A 228 6.02 2.37 9.76
N VAL A 229 6.04 1.74 10.93
CA VAL A 229 6.71 0.45 11.16
C VAL A 229 6.13 -0.65 10.25
N ILE A 230 4.83 -0.64 10.06
CA ILE A 230 4.18 -1.57 9.13
C ILE A 230 4.43 -1.19 7.68
N HIS A 231 4.57 0.09 7.36
CA HIS A 231 5.00 0.49 6.02
C HIS A 231 6.44 0.06 5.72
N ASP A 232 7.33 0.01 6.71
CA ASP A 232 8.68 -0.54 6.58
C ASP A 232 8.61 -2.03 6.25
N ALA A 233 7.84 -2.81 7.02
CA ALA A 233 7.62 -4.23 6.76
C ALA A 233 6.98 -4.51 5.38
N LEU A 234 6.04 -3.67 4.95
CA LEU A 234 5.46 -3.78 3.61
C LEU A 234 6.49 -3.53 2.51
N ALA A 235 7.37 -2.56 2.70
CA ALA A 235 8.44 -2.29 1.75
C ALA A 235 9.42 -3.45 1.65
N GLU A 236 9.85 -3.98 2.79
CA GLU A 236 10.74 -5.15 2.87
C GLU A 236 10.12 -6.38 2.17
N LEU A 237 8.86 -6.70 2.47
CA LEU A 237 8.15 -7.78 1.78
C LEU A 237 8.14 -7.58 0.26
N MET A 238 7.84 -6.36 -0.20
CA MET A 238 7.79 -6.07 -1.64
C MET A 238 9.18 -6.18 -2.30
N LEU A 239 10.22 -5.66 -1.66
CA LEU A 239 11.58 -5.76 -2.18
C LEU A 239 12.05 -7.22 -2.25
N GLN A 240 11.77 -8.02 -1.22
CA GLN A 240 12.06 -9.45 -1.20
C GLN A 240 11.34 -10.20 -2.35
N GLU A 241 10.05 -9.97 -2.53
CA GLU A 241 9.25 -10.61 -3.60
C GLU A 241 9.67 -10.15 -5.00
N LEU A 242 10.20 -8.95 -5.14
CA LEU A 242 10.75 -8.41 -6.39
C LEU A 242 12.21 -8.82 -6.63
N GLY A 243 12.81 -9.59 -5.72
CA GLY A 243 14.19 -10.04 -5.84
C GLY A 243 15.22 -8.91 -5.62
N ILE A 244 14.85 -7.89 -4.89
CA ILE A 244 15.73 -6.79 -4.48
C ILE A 244 15.82 -6.84 -2.95
N PRO A 245 16.68 -7.70 -2.38
CA PRO A 245 16.85 -7.79 -0.94
C PRO A 245 17.45 -6.49 -0.40
N ASP A 246 17.00 -6.10 0.77
CA ASP A 246 17.51 -5.02 1.60
C ASP A 246 17.59 -5.61 3.01
N THR A 247 18.78 -6.18 3.34
CA THR A 247 18.96 -7.06 4.50
C THR A 247 18.81 -6.32 5.83
N ASP A 248 19.18 -5.06 5.91
CA ASP A 248 19.12 -4.27 7.14
C ASP A 248 17.98 -3.24 7.18
N GLY A 249 17.24 -3.11 6.06
CA GLY A 249 16.04 -2.27 5.99
C GLY A 249 16.33 -0.77 5.93
N ASP A 250 17.52 -0.38 5.50
CA ASP A 250 17.93 1.03 5.43
C ASP A 250 17.47 1.72 4.13
N SER A 251 16.78 0.99 3.26
CA SER A 251 16.24 1.40 1.95
C SER A 251 17.27 1.47 0.82
N ILE A 252 18.45 0.91 1.03
CA ILE A 252 19.43 0.67 -0.04
C ILE A 252 19.49 -0.84 -0.26
N SER A 253 19.34 -1.28 -1.52
CA SER A 253 19.37 -2.72 -1.80
C SER A 253 20.74 -3.32 -1.52
N ASP A 254 20.80 -4.58 -1.07
CA ASP A 254 22.06 -5.31 -0.80
C ASP A 254 23.06 -5.24 -1.98
N THR A 255 22.57 -5.02 -3.19
CA THR A 255 23.42 -4.90 -4.38
C THR A 255 24.13 -3.54 -4.50
N ASP A 256 23.53 -2.51 -3.92
CA ASP A 256 24.03 -1.13 -3.98
C ASP A 256 24.52 -0.65 -2.61
N ASP A 257 24.27 -1.45 -1.57
CA ASP A 257 24.62 -1.17 -0.20
C ASP A 257 26.04 -1.58 0.12
N LEU A 258 26.87 -0.61 0.51
CA LEU A 258 28.24 -0.85 0.96
C LEU A 258 28.31 -1.27 2.44
N CYS A 259 27.25 -1.09 3.19
CA CYS A 259 27.17 -1.35 4.63
C CYS A 259 25.93 -2.17 4.98
N ILE A 260 25.83 -3.39 4.48
CA ILE A 260 24.69 -4.31 4.55
C ILE A 260 24.15 -4.65 5.98
N TRP A 261 24.61 -3.94 7.00
CA TRP A 261 24.20 -4.09 8.41
C TRP A 261 24.12 -2.70 9.09
N THR A 262 23.46 -1.74 8.47
CA THR A 262 23.24 -0.42 9.07
C THR A 262 22.32 -0.57 10.30
N PRO A 263 22.70 0.02 11.45
CA PRO A 263 21.85 -0.02 12.64
C PRO A 263 20.48 0.61 12.36
N THR A 264 19.40 -0.08 12.78
CA THR A 264 18.00 0.33 12.53
C THR A 264 17.60 1.66 13.17
N ASP A 265 18.39 2.18 14.09
CA ASP A 265 18.21 3.47 14.76
C ASP A 265 19.06 4.60 14.15
N GLU A 266 19.86 4.30 13.12
CA GLU A 266 20.66 5.27 12.38
C GLU A 266 20.15 5.46 10.94
N LEU A 267 20.33 6.65 10.40
CA LEU A 267 20.00 6.94 9.01
C LEU A 267 21.19 6.59 8.12
N ALA A 268 20.95 5.77 7.12
CA ALA A 268 21.91 5.49 6.06
C ALA A 268 22.06 6.70 5.11
N ASN A 269 23.25 6.82 4.55
CA ASN A 269 23.50 7.70 3.40
C ASN A 269 23.11 7.00 2.08
N GLY A 270 23.40 7.64 0.95
CA GLY A 270 23.07 7.07 -0.36
C GLY A 270 23.83 5.79 -0.73
N ASP A 271 24.83 5.39 0.05
CA ASP A 271 25.63 4.18 -0.11
C ASP A 271 25.28 3.10 0.94
N GLY A 272 24.21 3.28 1.71
CA GLY A 272 23.78 2.35 2.74
C GLY A 272 24.52 2.46 4.07
N CYS A 273 25.45 3.40 4.23
CA CYS A 273 26.25 3.52 5.44
C CYS A 273 25.74 4.58 6.41
N SER A 274 25.64 4.23 7.68
CA SER A 274 25.33 5.17 8.77
C SER A 274 26.58 5.87 9.33
N PRO A 275 26.41 6.93 10.16
CA PRO A 275 27.55 7.63 10.77
C PRO A 275 28.43 6.77 11.68
N SER A 276 27.94 5.63 12.16
CA SER A 276 28.70 4.71 13.03
C SER A 276 29.53 3.68 12.24
N GLN A 277 29.36 3.57 10.96
CA GLN A 277 30.02 2.66 10.02
C GLN A 277 31.07 3.36 9.18
#